data_6e6c84f15371d52fdf575c5e2a2f4f10
#
_entry.id   6e6c84f15371d52fdf575c5e2a2f4f10
#
_cell.length_a   1.000
_cell.length_b   1.000
_cell.length_c   1.000
_cell.angle_alpha   90.00
_cell.angle_beta   90.00
_cell.angle_gamma   90.00
#
_symmetry.space_group_name_H-M   'P 1'
#
loop_
_entity.id
_entity.type
_entity.pdbx_description
1 polymer ?
#
loop_
_entity_poly.entity_id
_entity_poly.type
_entity_poly.pdbx_seq_one_letter_code
_entity_poly.pdbx_strand_id
1 'polypeptide(L)'
;MAIDTKPILDAALQVLRSGGVILYPTDTIWGLGCDATNPDAVARIFQIKKRPEAKSLVLLASDLDMVAKYIKVVPNIAIDLVEVNDRPMTIVYPGAITSPVADRHYIAHNAVAEDGSVGIRIPMNEFCVELARKLGRPIVSTSANISGEPSPEVFADIPQEIRDAVDYIVPQKLEKDSTGFASQIIKVEVDGQVQIIRP
;
A
#
# COMPACT_ATOMS: atom_id res chain seq x y z
N MET A 1 19.39 -12.55 -18.02
CA MET A 1 19.74 -11.11 -17.92
C MET A 1 18.94 -10.49 -16.79
N ALA A 2 19.58 -9.71 -15.91
CA ALA A 2 18.87 -8.93 -14.90
C ALA A 2 17.97 -7.89 -15.62
N ILE A 3 16.77 -7.67 -15.10
CA ILE A 3 15.84 -6.68 -15.64
C ILE A 3 16.34 -5.31 -15.18
N ASP A 4 16.58 -4.39 -16.12
CA ASP A 4 16.79 -2.98 -15.74
C ASP A 4 15.44 -2.41 -15.27
N THR A 5 15.32 -2.23 -13.96
CA THR A 5 14.12 -1.72 -13.32
C THR A 5 14.06 -0.20 -13.29
N LYS A 6 15.17 0.49 -13.53
CA LYS A 6 15.24 1.95 -13.40
C LYS A 6 14.24 2.71 -14.29
N PRO A 7 14.11 2.45 -15.61
CA PRO A 7 13.13 3.15 -16.44
C PRO A 7 11.68 2.90 -16.01
N ILE A 8 11.39 1.68 -15.54
CA ILE A 8 10.07 1.28 -15.06
C ILE A 8 9.73 2.05 -13.78
N LEU A 9 10.70 2.13 -12.87
CA LEU A 9 10.57 2.85 -11.61
C LEU A 9 10.35 4.36 -11.85
N ASP A 10 11.15 4.95 -12.75
CA ASP A 10 11.05 6.37 -13.08
C ASP A 10 9.66 6.71 -13.69
N ALA A 11 9.14 5.85 -14.58
CA ALA A 11 7.81 6.01 -15.16
C ALA A 11 6.70 5.90 -14.09
N ALA A 12 6.75 4.91 -13.22
CA ALA A 12 5.80 4.75 -12.12
C ALA A 12 5.84 5.96 -11.17
N LEU A 13 7.04 6.44 -10.81
CA LEU A 13 7.21 7.63 -9.96
C LEU A 13 6.64 8.89 -10.59
N GLN A 14 6.83 9.09 -11.89
CA GLN A 14 6.25 10.23 -12.59
C GLN A 14 4.73 10.25 -12.48
N VAL A 15 4.08 9.10 -12.68
CA VAL A 15 2.62 8.96 -12.56
C VAL A 15 2.16 9.22 -11.13
N LEU A 16 2.79 8.60 -10.13
CA LEU A 16 2.44 8.80 -8.71
C LEU A 16 2.58 10.27 -8.28
N ARG A 17 3.67 10.94 -8.68
CA ARG A 17 3.92 12.36 -8.35
C ARG A 17 2.92 13.31 -9.02
N SER A 18 2.36 12.94 -10.17
CA SER A 18 1.31 13.70 -10.84
C SER A 18 -0.11 13.40 -10.32
N GLY A 19 -0.25 12.59 -9.27
CA GLY A 19 -1.54 12.20 -8.70
C GLY A 19 -2.26 11.09 -9.47
N GLY A 20 -1.53 10.36 -10.31
CA GLY A 20 -2.06 9.24 -11.07
C GLY A 20 -2.13 7.93 -10.28
N VAL A 21 -2.75 6.94 -10.89
CA VAL A 21 -2.92 5.58 -10.37
C VAL A 21 -2.10 4.61 -11.20
N ILE A 22 -1.37 3.72 -10.53
CA ILE A 22 -0.60 2.64 -11.17
C ILE A 22 -1.20 1.28 -10.86
N LEU A 23 -1.01 0.34 -11.78
CA LEU A 23 -1.22 -1.09 -11.58
C LEU A 23 0.15 -1.76 -11.51
N TYR A 24 0.47 -2.45 -10.40
CA TYR A 24 1.81 -2.96 -10.17
C TYR A 24 1.83 -4.28 -9.41
N PRO A 25 2.82 -5.15 -9.67
CA PRO A 25 3.00 -6.39 -8.92
C PRO A 25 3.61 -6.12 -7.57
N THR A 26 3.20 -6.87 -6.55
CA THR A 26 3.78 -6.86 -5.22
C THR A 26 4.28 -8.25 -4.83
N ASP A 27 4.86 -8.38 -3.65
CA ASP A 27 5.22 -9.67 -3.04
C ASP A 27 4.01 -10.54 -2.68
N THR A 28 2.79 -10.02 -2.78
CA THR A 28 1.54 -10.74 -2.51
C THR A 28 0.74 -11.00 -3.79
N ILE A 29 0.07 -10.00 -4.30
CA ILE A 29 -0.80 -10.01 -5.48
C ILE A 29 -0.64 -8.67 -6.23
N TRP A 30 -1.20 -8.58 -7.43
CA TRP A 30 -1.28 -7.31 -8.15
C TRP A 30 -2.11 -6.28 -7.41
N GLY A 31 -1.57 -5.06 -7.32
CA GLY A 31 -2.19 -3.95 -6.61
C GLY A 31 -2.46 -2.74 -7.49
N LEU A 32 -3.50 -1.99 -7.11
CA LEU A 32 -3.70 -0.61 -7.51
C LEU A 32 -3.00 0.30 -6.49
N GLY A 33 -2.24 1.27 -6.97
CA GLY A 33 -1.48 2.19 -6.12
C GLY A 33 -1.56 3.63 -6.55
N CYS A 34 -1.53 4.51 -5.56
CA CYS A 34 -1.40 5.95 -5.72
C CYS A 34 -0.64 6.55 -4.53
N ASP A 35 -0.27 7.83 -4.60
CA ASP A 35 0.29 8.56 -3.46
C ASP A 35 -0.75 8.60 -2.31
N ALA A 36 -0.44 7.99 -1.19
CA ALA A 36 -1.35 7.91 -0.04
C ALA A 36 -1.58 9.25 0.68
N THR A 37 -0.83 10.28 0.31
CA THR A 37 -0.99 11.65 0.83
C THR A 37 -1.88 12.53 -0.04
N ASN A 38 -2.29 12.03 -1.21
CA ASN A 38 -3.13 12.75 -2.16
C ASN A 38 -4.59 12.25 -2.08
N PRO A 39 -5.54 13.03 -1.50
CA PRO A 39 -6.92 12.59 -1.34
C PRO A 39 -7.66 12.38 -2.66
N ASP A 40 -7.33 13.13 -3.71
CA ASP A 40 -7.97 12.97 -5.03
C ASP A 40 -7.53 11.66 -5.69
N ALA A 41 -6.24 11.31 -5.59
CA ALA A 41 -5.73 10.04 -6.09
C ALA A 41 -6.31 8.85 -5.33
N VAL A 42 -6.47 8.98 -4.00
CA VAL A 42 -7.13 7.97 -3.16
C VAL A 42 -8.61 7.82 -3.54
N ALA A 43 -9.35 8.91 -3.73
CA ALA A 43 -10.74 8.87 -4.19
C ALA A 43 -10.87 8.15 -5.54
N ARG A 44 -9.93 8.37 -6.45
CA ARG A 44 -9.90 7.66 -7.74
C ARG A 44 -9.73 6.14 -7.58
N ILE A 45 -8.93 5.66 -6.62
CA ILE A 45 -8.83 4.23 -6.30
C ILE A 45 -10.22 3.67 -5.90
N PHE A 46 -10.97 4.37 -5.04
CA PHE A 46 -12.31 3.95 -4.66
C PHE A 46 -13.27 3.89 -5.85
N GLN A 47 -13.20 4.87 -6.76
CA GLN A 47 -14.01 4.88 -8.00
C GLN A 47 -13.68 3.68 -8.91
N ILE A 48 -12.39 3.43 -9.18
CA ILE A 48 -11.94 2.30 -10.00
C ILE A 48 -12.43 0.97 -9.41
N LYS A 49 -12.33 0.80 -8.10
CA LYS A 49 -12.77 -0.41 -7.40
C LYS A 49 -14.28 -0.50 -7.18
N LYS A 50 -15.05 0.52 -7.50
CA LYS A 50 -16.47 0.64 -7.13
C LYS A 50 -16.68 0.37 -5.63
N ARG A 51 -15.77 0.89 -4.80
CA ARG A 51 -15.68 0.62 -3.36
C ARG A 51 -16.19 1.83 -2.57
N PRO A 52 -17.03 1.63 -1.53
CA PRO A 52 -17.37 2.70 -0.60
C PRO A 52 -16.13 3.23 0.13
N GLU A 53 -16.01 4.54 0.27
CA GLU A 53 -14.88 5.20 0.96
C GLU A 53 -14.79 4.87 2.47
N ALA A 54 -15.84 4.33 3.06
CA ALA A 54 -15.88 3.93 4.48
C ALA A 54 -14.89 2.80 4.87
N LYS A 55 -14.23 2.17 3.90
CA LYS A 55 -13.26 1.09 4.17
C LYS A 55 -11.84 1.60 3.95
N SER A 56 -11.03 1.60 5.00
CA SER A 56 -9.61 1.93 4.94
C SER A 56 -8.85 1.13 3.88
N LEU A 57 -7.76 1.69 3.41
CA LEU A 57 -6.85 1.07 2.43
C LEU A 57 -5.56 0.62 3.13
N VAL A 58 -4.91 -0.39 2.59
CA VAL A 58 -3.55 -0.77 2.98
C VAL A 58 -2.56 0.14 2.27
N LEU A 59 -1.53 0.57 2.97
CA LEU A 59 -0.44 1.37 2.46
C LEU A 59 0.86 0.58 2.45
N LEU A 60 1.75 0.85 1.51
CA LEU A 60 3.13 0.37 1.52
C LEU A 60 4.06 1.49 1.98
N ALA A 61 4.93 1.19 2.93
CA ALA A 61 6.04 2.02 3.35
C ALA A 61 7.38 1.35 3.02
N SER A 62 8.44 2.11 2.80
CA SER A 62 9.77 1.55 2.52
C SER A 62 10.42 0.92 3.74
N ASP A 63 10.12 1.42 4.94
CA ASP A 63 10.77 1.06 6.21
C ASP A 63 9.98 1.61 7.41
N LEU A 64 10.42 1.25 8.63
CA LEU A 64 9.83 1.75 9.88
C LEU A 64 10.01 3.26 10.08
N ASP A 65 11.09 3.85 9.56
CA ASP A 65 11.31 5.30 9.64
C ASP A 65 10.24 6.05 8.84
N MET A 66 9.84 5.51 7.68
CA MET A 66 8.72 6.06 6.94
C MET A 66 7.42 5.90 7.73
N VAL A 67 7.13 4.75 8.32
CA VAL A 67 5.94 4.52 9.15
C VAL A 67 5.86 5.56 10.29
N ALA A 68 6.98 5.79 10.99
CA ALA A 68 7.05 6.71 12.13
C ALA A 68 6.73 8.18 11.77
N LYS A 69 6.88 8.58 10.50
CA LYS A 69 6.52 9.92 10.03
C LYS A 69 5.00 10.14 9.96
N TYR A 70 4.22 9.06 9.77
CA TYR A 70 2.78 9.11 9.49
C TYR A 70 1.90 8.60 10.63
N ILE A 71 2.50 7.99 11.66
CA ILE A 71 1.81 7.46 12.84
C ILE A 71 2.22 8.27 14.07
N LYS A 72 1.25 8.65 14.92
CA LYS A 72 1.52 9.48 16.10
C LYS A 72 2.49 8.82 17.07
N VAL A 73 2.24 7.55 17.37
CA VAL A 73 3.08 6.70 18.22
C VAL A 73 3.11 5.31 17.62
N VAL A 74 4.29 4.85 17.20
CA VAL A 74 4.47 3.47 16.73
C VAL A 74 4.62 2.57 17.96
N PRO A 75 3.72 1.60 18.19
CA PRO A 75 3.84 0.70 19.34
C PRO A 75 5.10 -0.16 19.24
N ASN A 76 5.78 -0.39 20.36
CA ASN A 76 7.00 -1.22 20.39
C ASN A 76 6.77 -2.61 19.82
N ILE A 77 5.63 -3.23 20.14
CA ILE A 77 5.26 -4.55 19.61
C ILE A 77 5.21 -4.56 18.07
N ALA A 78 4.86 -3.45 17.42
CA ALA A 78 4.87 -3.36 15.96
C ALA A 78 6.29 -3.38 15.40
N ILE A 79 7.25 -2.76 16.10
CA ILE A 79 8.67 -2.79 15.74
C ILE A 79 9.19 -4.22 15.84
N ASP A 80 8.95 -4.89 16.97
CA ASP A 80 9.37 -6.27 17.19
C ASP A 80 8.77 -7.22 16.11
N LEU A 81 7.47 -7.05 15.80
CA LEU A 81 6.80 -7.84 14.76
C LEU A 81 7.43 -7.65 13.38
N VAL A 82 7.79 -6.42 13.00
CA VAL A 82 8.45 -6.13 11.71
C VAL A 82 9.84 -6.73 11.65
N GLU A 83 10.61 -6.65 12.75
CA GLU A 83 12.00 -7.16 12.81
C GLU A 83 12.11 -8.67 12.69
N VAL A 84 11.13 -9.41 13.25
CA VAL A 84 11.13 -10.89 13.23
C VAL A 84 10.32 -11.48 12.07
N ASN A 85 9.71 -10.63 11.23
CA ASN A 85 8.79 -11.07 10.21
C ASN A 85 9.50 -11.66 8.98
N ASP A 86 9.05 -12.86 8.56
CA ASP A 86 9.57 -13.60 7.42
C ASP A 86 8.55 -13.79 6.27
N ARG A 87 7.36 -13.17 6.37
CA ARG A 87 6.28 -13.30 5.40
C ARG A 87 5.53 -11.97 5.21
N PRO A 88 4.76 -11.80 4.11
CA PRO A 88 3.99 -10.57 3.90
C PRO A 88 3.00 -10.30 5.02
N MET A 89 3.23 -9.24 5.79
CA MET A 89 2.42 -8.85 6.95
C MET A 89 2.02 -7.37 6.86
N THR A 90 0.74 -7.11 7.10
CA THR A 90 0.18 -5.76 7.26
C THR A 90 -0.10 -5.53 8.73
N ILE A 91 0.42 -4.44 9.27
CA ILE A 91 0.12 -4.01 10.64
C ILE A 91 -0.88 -2.86 10.56
N VAL A 92 -1.99 -2.98 11.28
CA VAL A 92 -2.97 -1.90 11.47
C VAL A 92 -2.53 -1.10 12.68
N TYR A 93 -2.03 0.10 12.42
CA TYR A 93 -1.53 1.04 13.42
C TYR A 93 -2.62 1.98 13.90
N PRO A 94 -2.70 2.30 15.19
CA PRO A 94 -3.56 3.35 15.70
C PRO A 94 -2.95 4.74 15.44
N GLY A 95 -3.79 5.78 15.41
CA GLY A 95 -3.33 7.17 15.45
C GLY A 95 -2.61 7.63 14.19
N ALA A 96 -3.15 7.32 12.99
CA ALA A 96 -2.70 7.91 11.75
C ALA A 96 -2.78 9.45 11.79
N ILE A 97 -1.79 10.13 11.21
CA ILE A 97 -1.76 11.58 11.08
C ILE A 97 -2.46 11.94 9.77
N THR A 98 -3.59 12.65 9.84
CA THR A 98 -4.44 12.99 8.69
C THR A 98 -4.53 14.48 8.39
N SER A 99 -3.85 15.31 9.17
CA SER A 99 -3.80 16.76 8.99
C SER A 99 -2.41 17.30 9.23
N PRO A 100 -2.03 18.43 8.61
CA PRO A 100 -0.75 19.08 8.87
C PRO A 100 -0.62 19.42 10.35
N VAL A 101 0.35 18.85 11.03
CA VAL A 101 0.70 19.17 12.42
C VAL A 101 2.18 19.49 12.44
N ALA A 102 2.52 20.77 12.57
CA ALA A 102 3.91 21.26 12.55
C ALA A 102 4.73 20.65 11.39
N ASP A 103 5.84 19.99 11.67
CA ASP A 103 6.72 19.39 10.67
C ASP A 103 6.38 17.93 10.32
N ARG A 104 5.16 17.44 10.67
CA ARG A 104 4.77 16.07 10.42
C ARG A 104 4.11 15.88 9.06
N HIS A 105 4.45 14.76 8.43
CA HIS A 105 3.76 14.28 7.23
C HIS A 105 2.36 13.75 7.61
N TYR A 106 1.44 13.73 6.64
CA TYR A 106 0.07 13.24 6.86
C TYR A 106 -0.37 12.32 5.72
N ILE A 107 -1.29 11.41 6.05
CA ILE A 107 -1.99 10.53 5.10
C ILE A 107 -3.31 11.20 4.72
N ALA A 108 -3.75 11.03 3.48
CA ALA A 108 -5.07 11.47 3.04
C ALA A 108 -6.16 10.88 3.95
N HIS A 109 -7.07 11.72 4.40
CA HIS A 109 -8.11 11.34 5.38
C HIS A 109 -8.97 10.16 4.90
N ASN A 110 -9.21 10.09 3.58
CA ASN A 110 -10.00 9.01 2.96
C ASN A 110 -9.23 7.68 2.77
N ALA A 111 -7.95 7.63 3.12
CA ALA A 111 -7.18 6.37 3.15
C ALA A 111 -7.17 5.72 4.55
N VAL A 112 -7.65 6.42 5.58
CA VAL A 112 -7.62 6.03 6.99
C VAL A 112 -9.01 5.59 7.45
N ALA A 113 -9.10 4.64 8.38
CA ALA A 113 -10.37 4.21 8.96
C ALA A 113 -10.98 5.29 9.86
N GLU A 114 -12.29 5.20 10.12
CA GLU A 114 -13.02 6.15 10.97
C GLU A 114 -12.46 6.23 12.40
N ASP A 115 -11.92 5.12 12.92
CA ASP A 115 -11.27 5.05 14.23
C ASP A 115 -9.85 5.65 14.25
N GLY A 116 -9.39 6.20 13.14
CA GLY A 116 -8.06 6.76 12.97
C GLY A 116 -6.96 5.71 12.80
N SER A 117 -7.30 4.44 12.60
CA SER A 117 -6.33 3.39 12.32
C SER A 117 -6.04 3.25 10.83
N VAL A 118 -4.85 2.75 10.49
CA VAL A 118 -4.43 2.50 9.10
C VAL A 118 -3.55 1.27 9.00
N GLY A 119 -3.82 0.43 8.01
CA GLY A 119 -2.98 -0.71 7.69
C GLY A 119 -1.75 -0.27 6.90
N ILE A 120 -0.56 -0.53 7.41
CA ILE A 120 0.70 -0.27 6.68
C ILE A 120 1.51 -1.57 6.61
N ARG A 121 2.07 -1.84 5.43
CA ARG A 121 2.95 -2.96 5.18
C ARG A 121 4.31 -2.47 4.67
N ILE A 122 5.38 -3.04 5.16
CA ILE A 122 6.70 -2.94 4.55
C ILE A 122 6.82 -4.15 3.62
N PRO A 123 6.84 -3.96 2.30
CA PRO A 123 6.88 -5.08 1.36
C PRO A 123 8.26 -5.75 1.35
N MET A 124 8.29 -7.04 1.03
CA MET A 124 9.53 -7.79 0.84
C MET A 124 10.06 -7.68 -0.61
N ASN A 125 9.24 -7.20 -1.52
CA ASN A 125 9.59 -6.98 -2.93
C ASN A 125 10.42 -5.70 -3.07
N GLU A 126 11.65 -5.83 -3.61
CA GLU A 126 12.61 -4.72 -3.76
C GLU A 126 12.05 -3.57 -4.60
N PHE A 127 11.33 -3.87 -5.69
CA PHE A 127 10.72 -2.84 -6.53
C PHE A 127 9.74 -1.97 -5.75
N CYS A 128 8.88 -2.58 -4.92
CA CYS A 128 7.90 -1.86 -4.10
C CYS A 128 8.59 -1.00 -3.02
N VAL A 129 9.64 -1.53 -2.37
CA VAL A 129 10.44 -0.79 -1.38
C VAL A 129 11.10 0.43 -2.03
N GLU A 130 11.76 0.25 -3.17
CA GLU A 130 12.41 1.34 -3.90
C GLU A 130 11.41 2.38 -4.40
N LEU A 131 10.23 1.94 -4.87
CA LEU A 131 9.17 2.84 -5.32
C LEU A 131 8.70 3.76 -4.19
N ALA A 132 8.38 3.19 -3.01
CA ALA A 132 7.98 3.97 -1.84
C ALA A 132 9.11 4.89 -1.35
N ARG A 133 10.35 4.38 -1.28
CA ARG A 133 11.52 5.16 -0.87
C ARG A 133 11.78 6.35 -1.78
N LYS A 134 11.75 6.17 -3.10
CA LYS A 134 11.99 7.25 -4.07
C LYS A 134 10.82 8.21 -4.21
N LEU A 135 9.59 7.76 -3.96
CA LEU A 135 8.45 8.65 -3.82
C LEU A 135 8.60 9.53 -2.57
N GLY A 136 9.21 9.00 -1.50
CA GLY A 136 9.36 9.65 -0.19
C GLY A 136 8.06 9.67 0.62
N ARG A 137 7.06 8.88 0.22
CA ARG A 137 5.71 8.81 0.81
C ARG A 137 5.16 7.40 0.73
N PRO A 138 4.22 7.02 1.61
CA PRO A 138 3.51 5.75 1.49
C PRO A 138 2.69 5.69 0.19
N ILE A 139 2.57 4.48 -0.35
CA ILE A 139 1.79 4.20 -1.56
C ILE A 139 0.56 3.39 -1.15
N VAL A 140 -0.63 3.78 -1.60
CA VAL A 140 -1.81 2.92 -1.48
C VAL A 140 -1.53 1.59 -2.19
N SER A 141 -1.91 0.48 -1.55
CA SER A 141 -1.80 -0.86 -2.13
C SER A 141 -3.07 -1.65 -1.83
N THR A 142 -3.95 -1.72 -2.80
CA THR A 142 -5.17 -2.51 -2.71
C THR A 142 -5.25 -3.47 -3.88
N SER A 143 -5.85 -4.66 -3.70
CA SER A 143 -5.97 -5.68 -4.74
C SER A 143 -6.60 -5.13 -6.02
N ALA A 144 -6.13 -5.61 -7.18
CA ALA A 144 -6.55 -5.14 -8.50
C ALA A 144 -7.85 -5.81 -8.99
N ASN A 145 -8.90 -5.77 -8.16
CA ASN A 145 -10.25 -6.30 -8.44
C ASN A 145 -11.34 -5.27 -8.11
N ILE A 146 -12.51 -5.45 -8.69
CA ILE A 146 -13.72 -4.74 -8.26
C ILE A 146 -14.07 -5.20 -6.84
N SER A 147 -14.55 -4.29 -6.01
CA SER A 147 -14.86 -4.58 -4.60
C SER A 147 -15.93 -5.68 -4.49
N GLY A 148 -15.61 -6.72 -3.72
CA GLY A 148 -16.48 -7.89 -3.55
C GLY A 148 -16.20 -9.05 -4.51
N GLU A 149 -15.40 -8.83 -5.54
CA GLU A 149 -14.94 -9.90 -6.44
C GLU A 149 -13.65 -10.55 -5.91
N PRO A 150 -13.30 -11.77 -6.36
CA PRO A 150 -12.03 -12.40 -6.01
C PRO A 150 -10.82 -11.54 -6.40
N SER A 151 -9.77 -11.60 -5.60
CA SER A 151 -8.49 -10.94 -5.95
C SER A 151 -7.80 -11.72 -7.07
N PRO A 152 -7.23 -11.04 -8.09
CA PRO A 152 -6.50 -11.70 -9.16
C PRO A 152 -5.21 -12.34 -8.61
N GLU A 153 -4.96 -13.59 -8.97
CA GLU A 153 -3.72 -14.28 -8.61
C GLU A 153 -2.58 -13.90 -9.55
N VAL A 154 -2.88 -13.70 -10.83
CA VAL A 154 -1.93 -13.33 -11.89
C VAL A 154 -2.45 -12.15 -12.69
N PHE A 155 -1.58 -11.50 -13.47
CA PHE A 155 -1.95 -10.36 -14.33
C PHE A 155 -3.11 -10.64 -15.28
N ALA A 156 -3.20 -11.84 -15.82
CA ALA A 156 -4.23 -12.23 -16.78
C ALA A 156 -5.65 -12.17 -16.17
N ASP A 157 -5.78 -12.38 -14.86
CA ASP A 157 -7.05 -12.38 -14.15
C ASP A 157 -7.57 -10.97 -13.83
N ILE A 158 -6.74 -9.93 -14.04
CA ILE A 158 -7.14 -8.56 -13.75
C ILE A 158 -8.20 -8.10 -14.76
N PRO A 159 -9.39 -7.62 -14.29
CA PRO A 159 -10.44 -7.15 -15.18
C PRO A 159 -9.94 -6.06 -16.14
N GLN A 160 -10.40 -6.12 -17.40
CA GLN A 160 -9.99 -5.14 -18.42
C GLN A 160 -10.36 -3.71 -17.99
N GLU A 161 -11.54 -3.52 -17.36
CA GLU A 161 -11.97 -2.21 -16.86
C GLU A 161 -10.97 -1.59 -15.85
N ILE A 162 -10.30 -2.41 -15.03
CA ILE A 162 -9.25 -1.94 -14.12
C ILE A 162 -7.99 -1.56 -14.89
N ARG A 163 -7.59 -2.38 -15.87
CA ARG A 163 -6.41 -2.09 -16.71
C ARG A 163 -6.58 -0.81 -17.51
N ASP A 164 -7.78 -0.53 -17.98
CA ASP A 164 -8.09 0.68 -18.76
C ASP A 164 -8.25 1.95 -17.90
N ALA A 165 -8.50 1.79 -16.60
CA ALA A 165 -8.76 2.90 -15.68
C ALA A 165 -7.50 3.48 -15.02
N VAL A 166 -6.34 2.83 -15.15
CA VAL A 166 -5.07 3.26 -14.55
C VAL A 166 -4.23 4.06 -15.54
N ASP A 167 -3.33 4.90 -15.02
CA ASP A 167 -2.46 5.76 -15.84
C ASP A 167 -1.17 5.05 -16.26
N TYR A 168 -0.76 4.01 -15.53
CA TYR A 168 0.42 3.22 -15.86
C TYR A 168 0.29 1.79 -15.36
N ILE A 169 0.68 0.85 -16.20
CA ILE A 169 0.79 -0.57 -15.86
C ILE A 169 2.27 -0.94 -15.81
N VAL A 170 2.73 -1.32 -14.64
CA VAL A 170 4.09 -1.84 -14.47
C VAL A 170 4.24 -3.13 -15.27
N PRO A 171 5.31 -3.29 -16.08
CA PRO A 171 5.50 -4.47 -16.91
C PRO A 171 5.41 -5.78 -16.13
N GLN A 172 4.63 -6.73 -16.65
CA GLN A 172 4.40 -8.06 -16.04
C GLN A 172 5.69 -8.84 -15.76
N LYS A 173 6.78 -8.56 -16.49
CA LYS A 173 8.08 -9.19 -16.22
C LYS A 173 8.62 -8.98 -14.80
N LEU A 174 8.04 -8.03 -14.02
CA LEU A 174 8.34 -7.82 -12.61
C LEU A 174 7.41 -8.61 -11.67
N GLU A 175 6.48 -9.40 -12.19
CA GLU A 175 5.63 -10.33 -11.42
C GLU A 175 6.46 -11.53 -10.94
N LYS A 176 7.56 -11.27 -10.24
CA LYS A 176 8.40 -12.31 -9.67
C LYS A 176 8.18 -12.35 -8.17
N ASP A 177 8.25 -13.55 -7.62
CA ASP A 177 8.22 -13.78 -6.17
C ASP A 177 6.91 -13.36 -5.48
N SER A 178 5.82 -13.19 -6.25
CA SER A 178 4.47 -13.01 -5.69
C SER A 178 4.00 -14.32 -5.07
N THR A 179 3.48 -14.24 -3.84
CA THR A 179 2.91 -15.42 -3.15
C THR A 179 1.57 -15.85 -3.73
N GLY A 180 0.89 -14.99 -4.49
CA GLY A 180 -0.50 -15.21 -4.94
C GLY A 180 -1.55 -15.05 -3.83
N PHE A 181 -1.12 -14.83 -2.59
CA PHE A 181 -2.00 -14.70 -1.43
C PHE A 181 -1.88 -13.31 -0.81
N ALA A 182 -3.00 -12.84 -0.24
CA ALA A 182 -3.02 -11.59 0.49
C ALA A 182 -2.20 -11.71 1.79
N SER A 183 -1.60 -10.57 2.23
CA SER A 183 -0.80 -10.52 3.46
C SER A 183 -1.61 -10.91 4.71
N GLN A 184 -0.94 -11.45 5.72
CA GLN A 184 -1.47 -11.48 7.08
C GLN A 184 -1.83 -10.06 7.54
N ILE A 185 -2.87 -9.92 8.37
CA ILE A 185 -3.24 -8.62 8.97
C ILE A 185 -3.30 -8.74 10.47
N ILE A 186 -2.52 -7.91 11.16
CA ILE A 186 -2.43 -7.84 12.61
C ILE A 186 -2.76 -6.41 13.04
N LYS A 187 -3.72 -6.23 13.93
CA LYS A 187 -3.98 -4.93 14.57
C LYS A 187 -3.19 -4.85 15.87
N VAL A 188 -2.56 -3.70 16.10
CA VAL A 188 -1.82 -3.41 17.33
C VAL A 188 -2.40 -2.17 17.99
N GLU A 189 -2.36 -2.14 19.33
CA GLU A 189 -2.76 -0.97 20.11
C GLU A 189 -1.53 -0.35 20.83
N VAL A 190 -1.64 0.88 21.26
CA VAL A 190 -0.54 1.60 21.93
C VAL A 190 -0.09 0.91 23.21
N ASP A 191 -1.00 0.23 23.91
CA ASP A 191 -0.74 -0.53 25.14
C ASP A 191 -0.10 -1.91 24.90
N GLY A 192 0.17 -2.26 23.63
CA GLY A 192 0.78 -3.52 23.25
C GLY A 192 -0.20 -4.67 23.00
N GLN A 193 -1.50 -4.43 23.05
CA GLN A 193 -2.48 -5.45 22.67
C GLN A 193 -2.35 -5.76 21.17
N VAL A 194 -2.52 -7.04 20.83
CA VAL A 194 -2.40 -7.56 19.47
C VAL A 194 -3.65 -8.37 19.12
N GLN A 195 -4.21 -8.11 17.93
CA GLN A 195 -5.34 -8.85 17.38
C GLN A 195 -5.02 -9.32 15.96
N ILE A 196 -5.16 -10.61 15.70
CA ILE A 196 -5.07 -11.16 14.35
C ILE A 196 -6.41 -10.92 13.64
N ILE A 197 -6.39 -10.10 12.58
CA ILE A 197 -7.57 -9.81 11.74
C ILE A 197 -7.69 -10.83 10.60
N ARG A 198 -6.55 -11.20 10.02
CA ARG A 198 -6.43 -12.22 8.97
C ARG A 198 -5.11 -12.95 9.15
N PRO A 199 -5.13 -14.30 9.26
CA PRO A 199 -3.94 -15.12 9.39
C PRO A 199 -3.12 -15.20 8.09
#